data_4b0258c0275c42cf4c90119c137818d0
#
_entry.id   4b0258c0275c42cf4c90119c137818d0
#
_cell.length_a   1.000
_cell.length_b   1.000
_cell.length_c   1.000
_cell.angle_alpha   90.00
_cell.angle_beta   90.00
_cell.angle_gamma   90.00
#
_symmetry.space_group_name_H-M   'P 1'
#
loop_
_entity.id
_entity.type
_entity.pdbx_description
1 polymer ?
#
loop_
_entity_poly.entity_id
_entity_poly.type
_entity_poly.pdbx_seq_one_letter_code
_entity_poly.pdbx_strand_id
1 'polypeptide(L)' 'MSAFHSDLEKLLPDLTRFARVLTRNEDDAYDLVQDCVERALRKKALFNDGSSLKSWLFTVMRNLFVSQKRRAALDQRY' A
#
# COMPACT_ATOMS: atom_id res chain seq x y z
N MET A 1 11.17 -16.88 11.35
CA MET A 1 10.72 -15.94 10.33
C MET A 1 9.22 -15.94 10.21
N SER A 2 8.63 -14.77 10.11
CA SER A 2 7.18 -14.65 10.06
C SER A 2 6.65 -15.01 8.67
N ALA A 3 5.60 -15.84 8.62
CA ALA A 3 4.89 -16.11 7.38
C ALA A 3 4.35 -14.83 6.74
N PHE A 4 4.08 -13.82 7.56
CA PHE A 4 3.62 -12.52 7.10
C PHE A 4 4.61 -11.88 6.13
N HIS A 5 5.90 -11.88 6.46
CA HIS A 5 6.93 -11.30 5.58
C HIS A 5 7.02 -12.05 4.26
N SER A 6 7.00 -13.38 4.32
CA SER A 6 7.07 -14.21 3.12
C SER A 6 5.86 -13.99 2.21
N ASP A 7 4.67 -13.94 2.79
CA ASP A 7 3.44 -13.70 2.05
C ASP A 7 3.42 -12.30 1.46
N LEU A 8 3.92 -11.31 2.20
CA LEU A 8 4.03 -9.94 1.72
C LEU A 8 4.92 -9.87 0.49
N GLU A 9 6.09 -10.53 0.53
CA GLU A 9 7.01 -10.56 -0.60
C GLU A 9 6.35 -11.15 -1.85
N LYS A 10 5.57 -12.21 -1.68
CA LYS A 10 4.89 -12.86 -2.81
C LYS A 10 3.86 -11.95 -3.47
N LEU A 11 3.34 -10.99 -2.71
CA LEU A 11 2.31 -10.07 -3.21
C LEU A 11 2.89 -8.79 -3.81
N LEU A 12 4.21 -8.57 -3.72
CA LEU A 12 4.82 -7.36 -4.25
C LEU A 12 4.51 -7.12 -5.73
N PRO A 13 4.55 -8.11 -6.62
CA PRO A 13 4.18 -7.87 -8.02
C PRO A 13 2.75 -7.37 -8.18
N ASP A 14 1.82 -7.93 -7.41
CA ASP A 14 0.42 -7.51 -7.46
C ASP A 14 0.26 -6.09 -6.93
N LEU A 15 0.95 -5.77 -5.83
CA LEU A 15 0.91 -4.43 -5.26
C LEU A 15 1.49 -3.41 -6.23
N THR A 16 2.57 -3.75 -6.92
CA THR A 16 3.19 -2.86 -7.89
C THR A 16 2.24 -2.56 -9.04
N ARG A 17 1.56 -3.57 -9.55
CA ARG A 17 0.56 -3.37 -10.62
C ARG A 17 -0.57 -2.48 -10.17
N PHE A 18 -1.08 -2.72 -8.97
CA PHE A 18 -2.16 -1.91 -8.43
C PHE A 18 -1.72 -0.46 -8.24
N ALA A 19 -0.50 -0.26 -7.73
CA ALA A 19 0.04 1.09 -7.56
C ALA A 19 0.16 1.84 -8.88
N ARG A 20 0.57 1.13 -9.94
CA ARG A 20 0.65 1.72 -11.28
C ARG A 20 -0.72 2.16 -11.80
N VAL A 21 -1.73 1.34 -11.55
CA VAL A 21 -3.10 1.68 -11.94
C VAL A 21 -3.58 2.93 -11.22
N LEU A 22 -3.28 3.02 -9.92
CA LEU A 22 -3.73 4.16 -9.11
C LEU A 22 -2.99 5.45 -9.47
N THR A 23 -1.68 5.38 -9.60
CA THR A 23 -0.84 6.59 -9.76
C THR A 23 -0.59 6.97 -11.20
N ARG A 24 -0.59 6.00 -12.11
CA ARG A 24 -0.26 6.18 -13.54
C ARG A 24 1.12 6.79 -13.74
N ASN A 25 2.04 6.56 -12.81
CA ASN A 25 3.39 7.10 -12.83
C ASN A 25 4.31 6.11 -12.13
N GLU A 26 5.42 5.75 -12.79
CA GLU A 26 6.33 4.72 -12.26
C GLU A 26 6.94 5.13 -10.92
N ASP A 27 7.41 6.37 -10.82
CA ASP A 27 8.05 6.86 -9.59
C ASP A 27 7.06 6.92 -8.45
N ASP A 28 5.87 7.43 -8.71
CA ASP A 28 4.81 7.51 -7.70
C ASP A 28 4.36 6.12 -7.29
N ALA A 29 4.28 5.19 -8.24
CA ALA A 29 3.90 3.81 -7.94
C ALA A 29 4.92 3.16 -7.02
N TYR A 30 6.21 3.35 -7.31
CA TYR A 30 7.28 2.81 -6.47
C TYR A 30 7.16 3.34 -5.03
N ASP A 31 6.99 4.64 -4.89
CA ASP A 31 6.85 5.28 -3.58
C ASP A 31 5.62 4.75 -2.84
N LEU A 32 4.51 4.58 -3.55
CA LEU A 32 3.28 4.09 -2.95
C LEU A 32 3.43 2.65 -2.45
N VAL A 33 4.12 1.80 -3.21
CA VAL A 33 4.40 0.42 -2.78
C VAL A 33 5.26 0.45 -1.52
N GLN A 34 6.31 1.27 -1.49
CA GLN A 34 7.19 1.37 -0.32
C GLN A 34 6.42 1.82 0.91
N ASP A 35 5.59 2.84 0.77
CA ASP A 35 4.77 3.34 1.89
C ASP A 35 3.79 2.27 2.37
N CYS A 36 3.19 1.54 1.43
CA CYS A 36 2.25 0.46 1.76
C CYS A 36 2.94 -0.65 2.56
N VAL A 37 4.10 -1.10 2.10
CA VAL A 37 4.88 -2.14 2.76
C VAL A 37 5.28 -1.68 4.17
N GLU A 38 5.78 -0.47 4.28
CA GLU A 38 6.20 0.08 5.57
C GLU A 38 5.03 0.13 6.55
N ARG A 39 3.88 0.63 6.09
CA ARG A 39 2.70 0.71 6.94
C ARG A 39 2.19 -0.68 7.33
N ALA A 40 2.21 -1.62 6.40
CA ALA A 40 1.79 -2.99 6.67
C ALA A 40 2.66 -3.63 7.75
N LEU A 41 3.97 -3.41 7.69
CA LEU A 41 4.88 -3.96 8.69
C LEU A 41 4.64 -3.35 10.08
N ARG A 42 4.34 -2.07 10.14
CA ARG A 42 4.03 -1.41 11.41
C ARG A 42 2.73 -1.90 12.01
N LYS A 43 1.75 -2.21 11.16
CA LYS A 43 0.39 -2.54 11.60
C LYS A 43 0.06 -4.02 11.46
N LYS A 44 1.08 -4.86 11.29
CA LYS A 44 0.83 -6.29 11.09
C LYS A 44 0.06 -6.92 12.26
N ALA A 45 0.21 -6.37 13.46
CA ALA A 45 -0.51 -6.87 14.64
C ALA A 45 -2.03 -6.66 14.50
N LEU A 46 -2.45 -5.72 13.67
CA LEU A 46 -3.87 -5.45 13.41
C LEU A 46 -4.44 -6.35 12.32
N PHE A 47 -3.56 -7.03 11.58
CA PHE A 47 -4.01 -7.92 10.53
C PHE A 47 -4.61 -9.19 11.14
N ASN A 48 -5.81 -9.53 10.69
CA ASN A 48 -6.50 -10.74 11.13
C ASN A 48 -6.08 -11.91 10.23
N ASP A 49 -5.42 -12.92 10.81
CA ASP A 49 -4.95 -14.08 10.06
C ASP A 49 -6.05 -14.83 9.32
N GLY A 50 -7.29 -14.67 9.74
CA GLY A 50 -8.43 -15.27 9.04
C GLY A 50 -8.86 -14.51 7.80
N SER A 51 -8.24 -13.35 7.52
CA SER A 51 -8.58 -12.50 6.39
C SER A 51 -7.55 -12.64 5.27
N SER A 52 -7.92 -12.17 4.08
CA SER A 52 -7.01 -12.14 2.94
C SER A 52 -5.97 -11.05 3.12
N LEU A 53 -4.70 -11.43 3.14
CA LEU A 53 -3.60 -10.46 3.22
C LEU A 53 -3.60 -9.54 2.00
N LYS A 54 -3.88 -10.08 0.82
CA LYS A 54 -3.94 -9.30 -0.41
C LYS A 54 -4.99 -8.20 -0.31
N SER A 55 -6.19 -8.55 0.14
CA SER A 55 -7.27 -7.57 0.29
C SER A 55 -6.92 -6.48 1.30
N TRP A 56 -6.29 -6.88 2.40
CA TRP A 56 -5.88 -5.93 3.44
C TRP A 56 -4.83 -4.95 2.90
N LEU A 57 -3.83 -5.48 2.17
CA LEU A 57 -2.78 -4.65 1.60
C LEU A 57 -3.32 -3.70 0.54
N PHE A 58 -4.25 -4.16 -0.28
CA PHE A 58 -4.89 -3.31 -1.29
C PHE A 58 -5.66 -2.18 -0.62
N THR A 59 -6.34 -2.46 0.48
CA THR A 59 -7.05 -1.45 1.25
C THR A 59 -6.07 -0.43 1.86
N VAL A 60 -4.96 -0.91 2.42
CA VAL A 60 -3.92 -0.03 2.98
C VAL A 60 -3.38 0.90 1.89
N MET A 61 -3.06 0.35 0.73
CA MET A 61 -2.53 1.11 -0.40
C MET A 61 -3.52 2.15 -0.90
N ARG A 62 -4.78 1.75 -1.07
CA ARG A 62 -5.82 2.67 -1.53
C ARG A 62 -5.99 3.83 -0.54
N ASN A 63 -6.01 3.52 0.74
CA ASN A 63 -6.16 4.56 1.77
C ASN A 63 -4.99 5.54 1.76
N LEU A 64 -3.77 5.03 1.57
CA LEU A 64 -2.58 5.87 1.45
C LEU A 64 -2.67 6.78 0.22
N PHE A 65 -3.09 6.22 -0.91
CA PHE A 65 -3.23 6.96 -2.15
C PHE A 65 -4.26 8.09 -2.00
N VAL A 66 -5.42 7.79 -1.42
CA VAL A 66 -6.46 8.80 -1.20
C VAL A 66 -5.96 9.90 -0.26
N SER A 67 -5.24 9.52 0.80
CA SER A 67 -4.69 10.51 1.74
C SER A 67 -3.68 11.43 1.06
N GLN A 68 -2.82 10.89 0.20
CA GLN A 68 -1.85 11.68 -0.56
C GLN A 68 -2.55 12.65 -1.51
N LYS A 69 -3.61 12.21 -2.17
CA LYS A 69 -4.40 13.06 -3.06
C LYS A 69 -5.07 14.20 -2.30
N ARG A 70 -5.64 13.90 -1.15
CA ARG A 70 -6.26 14.94 -0.31
C ARG A 70 -5.24 15.97 0.15
N ARG A 71 -4.05 15.53 0.53
CA ARG A 71 -2.98 16.41 0.98
C ARG A 71 -2.52 17.32 -0.15
N ALA A 72 -2.33 16.75 -1.34
CA ALA A 72 -1.94 17.53 -2.52
C ALA A 72 -3.00 18.57 -2.87
N ALA A 73 -4.27 18.22 -2.79
CA ALA A 73 -5.37 19.15 -3.08
C ALA A 73 -5.40 20.30 -2.08
N LEU A 74 -5.14 20.02 -0.81
CA LEU A 74 -5.08 21.06 0.22
C LEU A 74 -3.91 22.01 -0.03
N ASP A 75 -2.75 21.47 -0.37
CA ASP A 75 -1.56 22.28 -0.65
C ASP A 75 -1.77 23.19 -1.85
N GLN A 76 -2.55 22.78 -2.82
CA GLN A 76 -2.82 23.57 -4.02
C GLN A 76 -3.79 24.73 -3.79
N ARG A 77 -4.45 24.76 -2.64
CA ARG A 77 -5.39 25.83 -2.32
C ARG A 77 -4.72 27.12 -1.85
N TYR A 78 -3.44 27.03 -1.56
CA TYR A 78 -2.66 28.20 -1.17
C TYR A 78 -1.88 28.74 -2.39
#